data_9aae7a8b99053f717e02c1d8fe233449
#
_entry.id   9aae7a8b99053f717e02c1d8fe233449
#
_cell.length_a   1.000
_cell.length_b   1.000
_cell.length_c   1.000
_cell.angle_alpha   90.00
_cell.angle_beta   90.00
_cell.angle_gamma   90.00
#
_symmetry.space_group_name_H-M   'P 1'
#
loop_
_entity.id
_entity.type
_entity.pdbx_description
1 polymer ?
#
loop_
_entity_poly.entity_id
_entity_poly.type
_entity_poly.pdbx_seq_one_letter_code
_entity_poly.pdbx_strand_id
1 'polypeptide(L)'
;MVSDLFAAKENTSSNTNFRSNINPANIKVVGVGGGGGNAVNRMIRTGLSGVEFWLMNTDLQVLSQGQTKNRIQLGATSTQGLGAGNDPSVGERAAEEAHQEITQALDGADMVFITAGMGGGTGTGAAPVVAKIARELGILTVGVVTKPFTWEGRKRQNQANVGLDKLKEYVDAVIVIPNDKLLQVVDRQYSLTESFGIVDEVLLRGVQGLTDIITIPGIINVDFADVKSVMQSSGSALMGIGRSQGEGRAVKAAQQAINSQLLESSINGASGVIVNITGGPDMGIHEISDAASIIHDAVLDDATVIIGTAVNDTIKDGSIQITVIATGFELRNNSSLNVTNFGTSANASFNGDISKLNASDFFSGAFNAQPKSVMDGANTNKNFTNIEIPDFLKR
;
A
#
# COMPACT_ATOMS: atom_id res chain seq x y z
N MET A 1 -3.16 44.23 30.21
CA MET A 1 -3.32 44.85 28.89
C MET A 1 -3.31 43.79 27.78
N VAL A 2 -4.00 42.68 27.95
CA VAL A 2 -4.27 41.68 26.87
C VAL A 2 -5.72 41.21 26.94
N SER A 3 -6.52 41.69 27.97
CA SER A 3 -7.92 41.32 28.18
C SER A 3 -8.92 42.05 27.30
N ASP A 4 -8.52 43.12 26.61
CA ASP A 4 -9.47 43.98 25.90
C ASP A 4 -9.60 43.66 24.37
N LEU A 5 -8.92 42.63 23.91
CA LEU A 5 -8.94 42.25 22.49
C LEU A 5 -10.08 41.26 22.12
N PHE A 6 -10.83 40.75 23.12
CA PHE A 6 -11.86 39.74 22.89
C PHE A 6 -13.29 40.20 23.24
N ALA A 7 -13.49 41.51 23.51
CA ALA A 7 -14.83 42.03 23.67
C ALA A 7 -15.42 42.50 22.34
N ALA A 8 -15.76 41.56 21.44
CA ALA A 8 -16.59 41.84 20.28
C ALA A 8 -18.04 41.50 20.60
N LYS A 9 -18.86 42.53 20.57
CA LYS A 9 -20.28 42.59 20.77
C LYS A 9 -21.06 41.43 20.14
N GLU A 10 -21.86 40.77 20.97
CA GLU A 10 -23.05 40.05 20.52
C GLU A 10 -23.98 41.01 19.75
N ASN A 11 -24.10 40.82 18.46
CA ASN A 11 -25.21 41.32 17.66
C ASN A 11 -25.98 40.14 17.08
N THR A 12 -27.16 40.04 17.63
CA THR A 12 -28.27 39.17 17.28
C THR A 12 -28.64 39.08 15.81
N SER A 13 -29.03 37.85 15.46
CA SER A 13 -30.01 37.48 14.43
C SER A 13 -29.63 37.72 12.97
N SER A 14 -29.02 36.72 12.41
CA SER A 14 -29.50 36.16 11.13
C SER A 14 -29.33 34.63 11.20
N ASN A 15 -30.45 33.94 11.40
CA ASN A 15 -30.63 32.52 11.19
C ASN A 15 -30.37 32.25 9.70
N THR A 16 -29.13 32.06 9.32
CA THR A 16 -28.77 31.37 8.10
C THR A 16 -28.54 29.93 8.48
N ASN A 17 -29.47 29.08 8.07
CA ASN A 17 -29.36 27.61 8.12
C ASN A 17 -28.14 27.14 7.29
N PHE A 18 -26.93 27.39 7.78
CA PHE A 18 -25.70 26.86 7.22
C PHE A 18 -25.43 25.40 7.64
N ARG A 19 -26.37 24.76 8.37
CA ARG A 19 -26.21 23.43 8.94
C ARG A 19 -26.65 22.26 8.05
N SER A 20 -26.94 22.44 6.77
CA SER A 20 -27.60 21.37 6.02
C SER A 20 -27.00 20.94 4.69
N ASN A 21 -25.74 21.26 4.34
CA ASN A 21 -25.16 20.70 3.12
C ASN A 21 -23.62 20.51 3.14
N ILE A 22 -23.05 20.19 4.29
CA ILE A 22 -21.72 19.59 4.29
C ILE A 22 -21.96 18.08 4.15
N ASN A 23 -22.05 17.59 2.92
CA ASN A 23 -21.96 16.16 2.69
C ASN A 23 -20.50 15.78 2.92
N PRO A 24 -20.18 15.03 3.98
CA PRO A 24 -18.83 14.47 4.11
C PRO A 24 -18.56 13.59 2.89
N ALA A 25 -17.29 13.48 2.48
CA ALA A 25 -16.89 12.63 1.37
C ALA A 25 -17.45 11.20 1.57
N ASN A 26 -18.11 10.67 0.55
CA ASN A 26 -18.65 9.31 0.58
C ASN A 26 -17.54 8.30 0.30
N ILE A 27 -17.04 7.68 1.36
CA ILE A 27 -15.92 6.74 1.32
C ILE A 27 -16.45 5.31 1.43
N LYS A 28 -16.08 4.45 0.49
CA LYS A 28 -16.42 3.02 0.54
C LYS A 28 -15.16 2.18 0.72
N VAL A 29 -15.28 1.10 1.51
CA VAL A 29 -14.22 0.12 1.72
C VAL A 29 -14.71 -1.23 1.24
N VAL A 30 -14.07 -1.75 0.21
CA VAL A 30 -14.44 -2.98 -0.49
C VAL A 30 -13.43 -4.07 -0.18
N GLY A 31 -13.86 -5.10 0.54
CA GLY A 31 -13.06 -6.30 0.80
C GLY A 31 -13.29 -7.34 -0.28
N VAL A 32 -12.26 -7.66 -1.07
CA VAL A 32 -12.34 -8.60 -2.19
C VAL A 32 -11.66 -9.92 -1.83
N GLY A 33 -12.42 -11.01 -1.93
CA GLY A 33 -11.96 -12.35 -1.58
C GLY A 33 -11.83 -12.59 -0.08
N GLY A 34 -11.25 -13.71 0.32
CA GLY A 34 -11.15 -14.10 1.73
C GLY A 34 -10.29 -13.14 2.56
N GLY A 35 -9.09 -12.79 2.10
CA GLY A 35 -8.18 -11.88 2.82
C GLY A 35 -8.77 -10.48 2.98
N GLY A 36 -9.30 -9.89 1.88
CA GLY A 36 -9.97 -8.59 1.94
C GLY A 36 -11.21 -8.60 2.83
N GLY A 37 -12.00 -9.69 2.78
CA GLY A 37 -13.16 -9.86 3.63
C GLY A 37 -12.81 -9.93 5.12
N ASN A 38 -11.72 -10.62 5.48
CA ASN A 38 -11.23 -10.68 6.87
C ASN A 38 -10.80 -9.29 7.36
N ALA A 39 -10.06 -8.55 6.54
CA ALA A 39 -9.64 -7.18 6.86
C ALA A 39 -10.85 -6.26 7.11
N VAL A 40 -11.86 -6.27 6.24
CA VAL A 40 -13.10 -5.49 6.42
C VAL A 40 -13.85 -5.91 7.67
N ASN A 41 -14.00 -7.20 7.92
CA ASN A 41 -14.64 -7.69 9.15
C ASN A 41 -13.88 -7.23 10.42
N ARG A 42 -12.55 -7.12 10.36
CA ARG A 42 -11.76 -6.55 11.45
C ARG A 42 -12.00 -5.05 11.60
N MET A 43 -12.02 -4.29 10.51
CA MET A 43 -12.32 -2.85 10.52
C MET A 43 -13.66 -2.56 11.18
N ILE A 44 -14.69 -3.34 10.87
CA ILE A 44 -16.02 -3.24 11.50
C ILE A 44 -15.94 -3.55 12.99
N ARG A 45 -15.26 -4.62 13.40
CA ARG A 45 -15.12 -5.00 14.81
C ARG A 45 -14.37 -3.98 15.65
N THR A 46 -13.40 -3.30 15.07
CA THR A 46 -12.63 -2.25 15.75
C THR A 46 -13.34 -0.90 15.78
N GLY A 47 -14.51 -0.79 15.13
CA GLY A 47 -15.34 0.40 15.17
C GLY A 47 -14.89 1.51 14.22
N LEU A 48 -14.17 1.18 13.14
CA LEU A 48 -13.87 2.18 12.11
C LEU A 48 -15.18 2.75 11.56
N SER A 49 -15.33 4.06 11.62
CA SER A 49 -16.54 4.80 11.26
C SER A 49 -16.27 5.78 10.11
N GLY A 50 -17.33 6.40 9.58
CA GLY A 50 -17.21 7.36 8.47
C GLY A 50 -17.04 6.73 7.10
N VAL A 51 -17.17 5.40 6.99
CA VAL A 51 -17.05 4.66 5.72
C VAL A 51 -18.20 3.64 5.56
N GLU A 52 -18.53 3.32 4.31
CA GLU A 52 -19.44 2.25 3.97
C GLU A 52 -18.67 0.99 3.60
N PHE A 53 -18.98 -0.13 4.26
CA PHE A 53 -18.27 -1.40 4.05
C PHE A 53 -19.01 -2.31 3.08
N TRP A 54 -18.26 -2.89 2.13
CA TRP A 54 -18.71 -3.88 1.16
C TRP A 54 -17.84 -5.12 1.18
N LEU A 55 -18.45 -6.28 0.97
CA LEU A 55 -17.76 -7.57 0.82
C LEU A 55 -18.10 -8.19 -0.54
N MET A 56 -17.07 -8.59 -1.27
CA MET A 56 -17.19 -9.21 -2.57
C MET A 56 -16.39 -10.52 -2.60
N ASN A 57 -17.06 -11.64 -2.86
CA ASN A 57 -16.38 -12.94 -2.85
C ASN A 57 -17.09 -13.93 -3.80
N THR A 58 -16.30 -14.87 -4.36
CA THR A 58 -16.78 -16.04 -5.10
C THR A 58 -17.22 -17.18 -4.20
N ASP A 59 -16.81 -17.18 -2.93
CA ASP A 59 -17.16 -18.18 -1.92
C ASP A 59 -18.35 -17.68 -1.08
N LEU A 60 -19.51 -18.30 -1.28
CA LEU A 60 -20.76 -17.90 -0.59
C LEU A 60 -20.70 -18.22 0.91
N GLN A 61 -20.00 -19.28 1.31
CA GLN A 61 -19.87 -19.65 2.72
C GLN A 61 -19.11 -18.59 3.49
N VAL A 62 -17.97 -18.14 2.94
CA VAL A 62 -17.17 -17.05 3.52
C VAL A 62 -17.95 -15.73 3.50
N LEU A 63 -18.63 -15.42 2.40
CA LEU A 63 -19.43 -14.21 2.26
C LEU A 63 -20.57 -14.14 3.28
N SER A 64 -21.19 -15.28 3.62
CA SER A 64 -22.29 -15.35 4.61
C SER A 64 -21.85 -14.98 6.03
N GLN A 65 -20.57 -15.16 6.37
CA GLN A 65 -19.97 -14.83 7.67
C GLN A 65 -19.57 -13.35 7.80
N GLY A 66 -19.75 -12.57 6.74
CA GLY A 66 -19.44 -11.13 6.73
C GLY A 66 -20.24 -10.35 7.77
N GLN A 67 -19.66 -9.29 8.31
CA GLN A 67 -20.27 -8.44 9.35
C GLN A 67 -21.03 -7.23 8.79
N THR A 68 -20.94 -6.97 7.49
CA THR A 68 -21.79 -5.97 6.82
C THR A 68 -22.95 -6.62 6.10
N LYS A 69 -24.01 -5.84 5.85
CA LYS A 69 -25.16 -6.25 5.02
C LYS A 69 -24.85 -6.11 3.52
N ASN A 70 -23.91 -5.23 3.18
CA ASN A 70 -23.54 -4.95 1.80
C ASN A 70 -22.58 -6.04 1.29
N ARG A 71 -23.12 -6.98 0.55
CA ARG A 71 -22.38 -8.16 0.06
C ARG A 71 -22.74 -8.44 -1.38
N ILE A 72 -21.73 -8.76 -2.19
CA ILE A 72 -21.89 -9.18 -3.58
C ILE A 72 -21.26 -10.55 -3.74
N GLN A 73 -22.04 -11.51 -4.22
CA GLN A 73 -21.52 -12.79 -4.68
C GLN A 73 -20.97 -12.61 -6.09
N LEU A 74 -19.67 -12.78 -6.26
CA LEU A 74 -19.03 -12.74 -7.56
C LEU A 74 -19.20 -14.08 -8.27
N GLY A 75 -19.55 -14.06 -9.56
CA GLY A 75 -19.62 -15.24 -10.38
C GLY A 75 -20.65 -16.25 -9.90
N ALA A 76 -21.88 -15.81 -9.66
CA ALA A 76 -22.96 -16.68 -9.21
C ALA A 76 -23.16 -17.89 -10.14
N THR A 77 -23.01 -17.68 -11.45
CA THR A 77 -23.11 -18.74 -12.46
C THR A 77 -21.79 -19.47 -12.64
N SER A 78 -20.67 -18.73 -12.75
CA SER A 78 -19.37 -19.31 -13.10
C SER A 78 -18.71 -20.08 -11.96
N THR A 79 -18.96 -19.70 -10.69
CA THR A 79 -18.35 -20.34 -9.51
C THR A 79 -19.35 -21.12 -8.65
N GLN A 80 -20.65 -20.85 -8.81
CA GLN A 80 -21.75 -21.47 -8.04
C GLN A 80 -21.55 -21.34 -6.51
N GLY A 81 -20.82 -20.29 -6.07
CA GLY A 81 -20.54 -20.08 -4.66
C GLY A 81 -19.41 -20.93 -4.05
N LEU A 82 -18.69 -21.71 -4.86
CA LEU A 82 -17.64 -22.63 -4.41
C LEU A 82 -16.24 -22.00 -4.38
N GLY A 83 -16.12 -20.71 -4.71
CA GLY A 83 -14.84 -20.03 -4.77
C GLY A 83 -14.14 -20.12 -6.14
N ALA A 84 -12.98 -19.49 -6.25
CA ALA A 84 -12.21 -19.41 -7.50
C ALA A 84 -11.11 -20.49 -7.63
N GLY A 85 -11.03 -21.47 -6.74
CA GLY A 85 -10.08 -22.60 -6.85
C GLY A 85 -8.61 -22.18 -6.92
N ASN A 86 -8.23 -21.04 -6.35
CA ASN A 86 -6.88 -20.46 -6.41
C ASN A 86 -6.42 -20.08 -7.84
N ASP A 87 -7.39 -19.85 -8.75
CA ASP A 87 -7.16 -19.40 -10.12
C ASP A 87 -7.63 -17.94 -10.30
N PRO A 88 -6.72 -16.97 -10.51
CA PRO A 88 -7.08 -15.58 -10.72
C PRO A 88 -7.97 -15.34 -11.94
N SER A 89 -7.87 -16.16 -12.99
CA SER A 89 -8.71 -16.02 -14.18
C SER A 89 -10.19 -16.32 -13.90
N VAL A 90 -10.46 -17.22 -12.96
CA VAL A 90 -11.82 -17.49 -12.47
C VAL A 90 -12.33 -16.31 -11.65
N GLY A 91 -11.48 -15.73 -10.78
CA GLY A 91 -11.82 -14.54 -10.01
C GLY A 91 -12.14 -13.32 -10.89
N GLU A 92 -11.33 -13.09 -11.94
CA GLU A 92 -11.52 -12.03 -12.94
C GLU A 92 -12.88 -12.18 -13.65
N ARG A 93 -13.15 -13.36 -14.24
CA ARG A 93 -14.44 -13.64 -14.91
C ARG A 93 -15.64 -13.52 -13.97
N ALA A 94 -15.48 -13.96 -12.72
CA ALA A 94 -16.53 -13.87 -11.71
C ALA A 94 -16.89 -12.41 -11.37
N ALA A 95 -15.89 -11.51 -11.34
CA ALA A 95 -16.12 -10.09 -11.14
C ALA A 95 -16.73 -9.42 -12.38
N GLU A 96 -16.30 -9.80 -13.58
CA GLU A 96 -16.91 -9.33 -14.83
C GLU A 96 -18.37 -9.75 -14.94
N GLU A 97 -18.73 -10.97 -14.50
CA GLU A 97 -20.13 -11.43 -14.43
C GLU A 97 -20.98 -10.54 -13.52
N ALA A 98 -20.42 -10.07 -12.41
CA ALA A 98 -21.07 -9.20 -11.42
C ALA A 98 -20.89 -7.70 -11.69
N HIS A 99 -20.53 -7.30 -12.93
CA HIS A 99 -20.18 -5.91 -13.26
C HIS A 99 -21.26 -4.90 -12.88
N GLN A 100 -22.54 -5.22 -13.13
CA GLN A 100 -23.65 -4.32 -12.84
C GLN A 100 -23.85 -4.10 -11.34
N GLU A 101 -23.77 -5.18 -10.55
CA GLU A 101 -23.89 -5.13 -9.09
C GLU A 101 -22.74 -4.33 -8.47
N ILE A 102 -21.51 -4.52 -8.98
CA ILE A 102 -20.33 -3.77 -8.54
C ILE A 102 -20.51 -2.28 -8.88
N THR A 103 -20.95 -1.96 -10.09
CA THR A 103 -21.21 -0.58 -10.51
C THR A 103 -22.23 0.10 -9.59
N GLN A 104 -23.35 -0.58 -9.30
CA GLN A 104 -24.37 -0.05 -8.38
C GLN A 104 -23.84 0.13 -6.95
N ALA A 105 -23.01 -0.80 -6.48
CA ALA A 105 -22.41 -0.73 -5.16
C ALA A 105 -21.42 0.44 -5.02
N LEU A 106 -20.72 0.80 -6.10
CA LEU A 106 -19.73 1.88 -6.10
C LEU A 106 -20.33 3.24 -6.42
N ASP A 107 -21.51 3.28 -7.02
CA ASP A 107 -22.15 4.53 -7.45
C ASP A 107 -22.25 5.56 -6.30
N GLY A 108 -21.99 6.82 -6.65
CA GLY A 108 -22.03 7.95 -5.72
C GLY A 108 -20.89 7.98 -4.68
N ALA A 109 -19.87 7.14 -4.78
CA ALA A 109 -18.69 7.24 -3.94
C ALA A 109 -17.73 8.32 -4.46
N ASP A 110 -17.13 9.09 -3.53
CA ASP A 110 -16.03 10.02 -3.84
C ASP A 110 -14.68 9.29 -3.81
N MET A 111 -14.56 8.28 -2.94
CA MET A 111 -13.36 7.47 -2.76
C MET A 111 -13.70 6.02 -2.49
N VAL A 112 -12.89 5.10 -3.00
CA VAL A 112 -12.98 3.69 -2.70
C VAL A 112 -11.62 3.11 -2.30
N PHE A 113 -11.62 2.41 -1.16
CA PHE A 113 -10.52 1.53 -0.77
C PHE A 113 -10.83 0.12 -1.22
N ILE A 114 -9.92 -0.49 -1.97
CA ILE A 114 -10.00 -1.88 -2.38
C ILE A 114 -8.98 -2.67 -1.58
N THR A 115 -9.44 -3.51 -0.65
CA THR A 115 -8.56 -4.37 0.13
C THR A 115 -8.66 -5.82 -0.32
N ALA A 116 -7.49 -6.45 -0.54
CA ALA A 116 -7.40 -7.83 -1.00
C ALA A 116 -6.08 -8.49 -0.58
N GLY A 117 -6.13 -9.79 -0.32
CA GLY A 117 -4.94 -10.62 -0.27
C GLY A 117 -4.59 -11.11 -1.67
N MET A 118 -3.42 -10.70 -2.17
CA MET A 118 -2.94 -11.11 -3.49
C MET A 118 -2.32 -12.52 -3.44
N GLY A 119 -2.35 -13.23 -4.56
CA GLY A 119 -1.81 -14.58 -4.71
C GLY A 119 -2.83 -15.70 -4.65
N GLY A 120 -4.09 -15.40 -4.24
CA GLY A 120 -5.23 -16.32 -4.35
C GLY A 120 -5.99 -16.16 -5.67
N GLY A 121 -7.13 -16.80 -5.80
CA GLY A 121 -7.98 -16.70 -7.00
C GLY A 121 -8.83 -15.42 -6.99
N THR A 122 -9.73 -15.28 -6.01
CA THR A 122 -10.73 -14.20 -5.99
C THR A 122 -10.08 -12.82 -5.81
N GLY A 123 -9.28 -12.60 -4.75
CA GLY A 123 -8.67 -11.30 -4.49
C GLY A 123 -7.79 -10.83 -5.64
N THR A 124 -6.94 -11.72 -6.16
CA THR A 124 -5.99 -11.42 -7.24
C THR A 124 -6.67 -11.10 -8.56
N GLY A 125 -7.74 -11.86 -8.89
CA GLY A 125 -8.44 -11.69 -10.17
C GLY A 125 -9.52 -10.62 -10.15
N ALA A 126 -10.29 -10.53 -9.07
CA ALA A 126 -11.44 -9.62 -8.99
C ALA A 126 -11.07 -8.19 -8.58
N ALA A 127 -10.04 -7.97 -7.74
CA ALA A 127 -9.68 -6.62 -7.31
C ALA A 127 -9.33 -5.67 -8.47
N PRO A 128 -8.59 -6.09 -9.51
CA PRO A 128 -8.36 -5.24 -10.69
C PRO A 128 -9.65 -4.87 -11.44
N VAL A 129 -10.63 -5.78 -11.52
CA VAL A 129 -11.92 -5.52 -12.17
C VAL A 129 -12.73 -4.50 -11.37
N VAL A 130 -12.79 -4.65 -10.05
CA VAL A 130 -13.44 -3.66 -9.15
C VAL A 130 -12.77 -2.29 -9.30
N ALA A 131 -11.43 -2.25 -9.34
CA ALA A 131 -10.69 -1.00 -9.54
C ALA A 131 -10.97 -0.35 -10.90
N LYS A 132 -11.06 -1.14 -11.96
CA LYS A 132 -11.41 -0.68 -13.30
C LYS A 132 -12.79 -0.01 -13.32
N ILE A 133 -13.79 -0.64 -12.71
CA ILE A 133 -15.15 -0.08 -12.60
C ILE A 133 -15.14 1.22 -11.79
N ALA A 134 -14.42 1.26 -10.65
CA ALA A 134 -14.30 2.47 -9.85
C ALA A 134 -13.66 3.64 -10.64
N ARG A 135 -12.62 3.35 -11.40
CA ARG A 135 -11.96 4.32 -12.29
C ARG A 135 -12.90 4.83 -13.40
N GLU A 136 -13.68 3.94 -14.00
CA GLU A 136 -14.67 4.29 -15.04
C GLU A 136 -15.77 5.22 -14.48
N LEU A 137 -16.09 5.09 -13.19
CA LEU A 137 -16.99 5.99 -12.47
C LEU A 137 -16.33 7.30 -12.00
N GLY A 138 -15.02 7.47 -12.21
CA GLY A 138 -14.27 8.67 -11.78
C GLY A 138 -14.01 8.77 -10.29
N ILE A 139 -14.09 7.66 -9.56
CA ILE A 139 -13.91 7.55 -8.12
C ILE A 139 -12.41 7.49 -7.79
N LEU A 140 -11.94 8.27 -6.81
CA LEU A 140 -10.58 8.14 -6.31
C LEU A 140 -10.37 6.72 -5.73
N THR A 141 -9.50 5.94 -6.36
CA THR A 141 -9.35 4.51 -6.09
C THR A 141 -8.01 4.20 -5.45
N VAL A 142 -8.02 3.69 -4.22
CA VAL A 142 -6.81 3.31 -3.48
C VAL A 142 -6.82 1.82 -3.18
N GLY A 143 -5.81 1.10 -3.67
CA GLY A 143 -5.58 -0.29 -3.34
C GLY A 143 -4.80 -0.41 -2.02
N VAL A 144 -5.27 -1.24 -1.07
CA VAL A 144 -4.52 -1.59 0.15
C VAL A 144 -4.46 -3.11 0.22
N VAL A 145 -3.36 -3.67 -0.25
CA VAL A 145 -3.26 -5.11 -0.53
C VAL A 145 -2.05 -5.75 0.10
N THR A 146 -2.14 -7.07 0.34
CA THR A 146 -1.04 -7.83 0.91
C THR A 146 -0.43 -8.78 -0.11
N LYS A 147 0.90 -9.00 -0.01
CA LYS A 147 1.59 -10.10 -0.70
C LYS A 147 1.68 -11.32 0.20
N PRO A 148 1.57 -12.54 -0.36
CA PRO A 148 1.65 -13.77 0.42
C PRO A 148 3.01 -13.93 1.10
N PHE A 149 3.04 -14.73 2.17
CA PHE A 149 4.28 -15.16 2.79
C PHE A 149 5.12 -16.02 1.83
N THR A 150 6.44 -15.97 1.96
CA THR A 150 7.37 -16.78 1.14
C THR A 150 7.08 -18.28 1.25
N TRP A 151 6.69 -18.76 2.44
CA TRP A 151 6.37 -20.18 2.68
C TRP A 151 5.08 -20.65 1.99
N GLU A 152 4.20 -19.72 1.53
CA GLU A 152 3.00 -20.06 0.74
C GLU A 152 3.32 -20.52 -0.69
N GLY A 153 4.57 -20.34 -1.10
CA GLY A 153 5.14 -20.90 -2.32
C GLY A 153 5.21 -19.94 -3.50
N ARG A 154 6.13 -20.23 -4.41
CA ARG A 154 6.47 -19.39 -5.57
C ARG A 154 5.29 -19.15 -6.51
N LYS A 155 4.39 -20.13 -6.67
CA LYS A 155 3.22 -19.99 -7.53
C LYS A 155 2.33 -18.85 -7.03
N ARG A 156 2.07 -18.79 -5.71
CA ARG A 156 1.26 -17.73 -5.10
C ARG A 156 1.92 -16.35 -5.22
N GLN A 157 3.24 -16.29 -5.01
CA GLN A 157 4.00 -15.05 -5.19
C GLN A 157 3.93 -14.52 -6.63
N ASN A 158 4.10 -15.41 -7.63
CA ASN A 158 4.01 -15.01 -9.03
C ASN A 158 2.60 -14.53 -9.38
N GLN A 159 1.55 -15.23 -8.92
CA GLN A 159 0.17 -14.81 -9.10
C GLN A 159 -0.09 -13.44 -8.46
N ALA A 160 0.45 -13.21 -7.24
CA ALA A 160 0.33 -11.94 -6.55
C ALA A 160 0.97 -10.79 -7.33
N ASN A 161 2.17 -10.99 -7.88
CA ASN A 161 2.86 -9.96 -8.67
C ASN A 161 2.08 -9.62 -9.94
N VAL A 162 1.64 -10.63 -10.71
CA VAL A 162 0.83 -10.41 -11.92
C VAL A 162 -0.48 -9.68 -11.61
N GLY A 163 -1.18 -10.09 -10.54
CA GLY A 163 -2.41 -9.41 -10.13
C GLY A 163 -2.18 -7.99 -9.63
N LEU A 164 -1.07 -7.76 -8.93
CA LEU A 164 -0.67 -6.43 -8.48
C LEU A 164 -0.37 -5.50 -9.65
N ASP A 165 0.35 -5.99 -10.67
CA ASP A 165 0.66 -5.20 -11.86
C ASP A 165 -0.63 -4.80 -12.59
N LYS A 166 -1.60 -5.73 -12.74
CA LYS A 166 -2.93 -5.42 -13.28
C LYS A 166 -3.69 -4.41 -12.40
N LEU A 167 -3.63 -4.54 -11.07
CA LEU A 167 -4.33 -3.62 -10.16
C LEU A 167 -3.77 -2.20 -10.29
N LYS A 168 -2.45 -2.04 -10.39
CA LYS A 168 -1.76 -0.76 -10.56
C LYS A 168 -2.21 0.03 -11.80
N GLU A 169 -2.69 -0.66 -12.83
CA GLU A 169 -3.19 -0.01 -14.04
C GLU A 169 -4.48 0.78 -13.80
N TYR A 170 -5.27 0.40 -12.78
CA TYR A 170 -6.61 0.94 -12.55
C TYR A 170 -6.77 1.75 -11.28
N VAL A 171 -5.86 1.63 -10.31
CA VAL A 171 -5.90 2.43 -9.08
C VAL A 171 -5.10 3.72 -9.21
N ASP A 172 -5.48 4.75 -8.45
CA ASP A 172 -4.72 6.00 -8.34
C ASP A 172 -3.47 5.80 -7.49
N ALA A 173 -3.62 5.08 -6.38
CA ALA A 173 -2.54 4.71 -5.48
C ALA A 173 -2.67 3.26 -5.03
N VAL A 174 -1.55 2.58 -4.79
CA VAL A 174 -1.56 1.25 -4.18
C VAL A 174 -0.55 1.16 -3.05
N ILE A 175 -1.04 0.78 -1.89
CA ILE A 175 -0.24 0.43 -0.71
C ILE A 175 -0.10 -1.08 -0.70
N VAL A 176 1.13 -1.56 -0.80
CA VAL A 176 1.46 -2.99 -0.82
C VAL A 176 2.13 -3.37 0.49
N ILE A 177 1.59 -4.37 1.16
CA ILE A 177 2.11 -4.86 2.45
C ILE A 177 2.63 -6.28 2.24
N PRO A 178 3.98 -6.48 2.21
CA PRO A 178 4.54 -7.82 2.15
C PRO A 178 4.36 -8.53 3.51
N ASN A 179 3.64 -9.67 3.52
CA ASN A 179 3.43 -10.41 4.77
C ASN A 179 4.74 -10.84 5.44
N ASP A 180 5.79 -11.12 4.66
CA ASP A 180 7.12 -11.47 5.20
C ASP A 180 7.73 -10.37 6.09
N LYS A 181 7.43 -9.09 5.82
CA LYS A 181 7.88 -7.98 6.66
C LYS A 181 7.24 -8.02 8.05
N LEU A 182 6.02 -8.52 8.14
CA LEU A 182 5.33 -8.67 9.42
C LEU A 182 5.98 -9.75 10.31
N LEU A 183 6.59 -10.77 9.72
CA LEU A 183 7.33 -11.79 10.48
C LEU A 183 8.56 -11.22 11.22
N GLN A 184 9.05 -10.06 10.80
CA GLN A 184 10.17 -9.39 11.47
C GLN A 184 9.72 -8.60 12.72
N VAL A 185 8.44 -8.25 12.78
CA VAL A 185 7.83 -7.49 13.88
C VAL A 185 7.17 -8.39 14.91
N VAL A 186 6.81 -9.61 14.49
CA VAL A 186 6.05 -10.58 15.31
C VAL A 186 7.00 -11.48 16.08
N ASP A 187 6.76 -11.64 17.38
CA ASP A 187 7.49 -12.60 18.20
C ASP A 187 7.21 -14.04 17.75
N ARG A 188 8.21 -14.91 17.87
CA ARG A 188 8.12 -16.33 17.47
C ARG A 188 7.06 -17.16 18.22
N GLN A 189 6.45 -16.59 19.25
CA GLN A 189 5.41 -17.24 20.07
C GLN A 189 3.99 -17.06 19.51
N TYR A 190 3.79 -16.21 18.50
CA TYR A 190 2.47 -15.97 17.91
C TYR A 190 1.99 -17.19 17.13
N SER A 191 0.72 -17.53 17.33
CA SER A 191 0.01 -18.53 16.52
C SER A 191 -0.19 -18.05 15.08
N LEU A 192 -0.50 -18.98 14.18
CA LEU A 192 -0.82 -18.65 12.80
C LEU A 192 -2.02 -17.67 12.70
N THR A 193 -3.04 -17.88 13.53
CA THR A 193 -4.24 -17.03 13.58
C THR A 193 -3.91 -15.62 14.04
N GLU A 194 -3.05 -15.47 15.03
CA GLU A 194 -2.58 -14.16 15.50
C GLU A 194 -1.73 -13.47 14.46
N SER A 195 -0.88 -14.18 13.73
CA SER A 195 -0.06 -13.62 12.65
C SER A 195 -0.91 -13.07 11.51
N PHE A 196 -1.96 -13.78 11.09
CA PHE A 196 -2.91 -13.23 10.12
C PHE A 196 -3.73 -12.07 10.69
N GLY A 197 -4.04 -12.10 12.00
CA GLY A 197 -4.66 -10.97 12.68
C GLY A 197 -3.82 -9.69 12.60
N ILE A 198 -2.50 -9.79 12.65
CA ILE A 198 -1.58 -8.64 12.48
C ILE A 198 -1.62 -8.12 11.04
N VAL A 199 -1.68 -9.02 10.04
CA VAL A 199 -1.89 -8.61 8.64
C VAL A 199 -3.16 -7.78 8.49
N ASP A 200 -4.28 -8.26 9.05
CA ASP A 200 -5.56 -7.54 9.02
C ASP A 200 -5.48 -6.20 9.77
N GLU A 201 -4.71 -6.12 10.86
CA GLU A 201 -4.48 -4.89 11.61
C GLU A 201 -3.72 -3.84 10.79
N VAL A 202 -2.72 -4.25 10.02
CA VAL A 202 -1.95 -3.32 9.17
C VAL A 202 -2.82 -2.80 8.02
N LEU A 203 -3.66 -3.65 7.42
CA LEU A 203 -4.65 -3.23 6.42
C LEU A 203 -5.66 -2.23 7.02
N LEU A 204 -6.15 -2.50 8.23
CA LEU A 204 -7.00 -1.57 8.98
C LEU A 204 -6.31 -0.22 9.16
N ARG A 205 -5.06 -0.20 9.63
CA ARG A 205 -4.31 1.05 9.87
C ARG A 205 -4.08 1.83 8.59
N GLY A 206 -3.85 1.14 7.46
CA GLY A 206 -3.72 1.78 6.14
C GLY A 206 -4.98 2.53 5.73
N VAL A 207 -6.13 1.90 5.87
CA VAL A 207 -7.42 2.52 5.58
C VAL A 207 -7.74 3.60 6.60
N GLN A 208 -7.57 3.32 7.90
CA GLN A 208 -7.86 4.23 9.00
C GLN A 208 -7.03 5.51 8.90
N GLY A 209 -5.73 5.41 8.60
CA GLY A 209 -4.85 6.57 8.53
C GLY A 209 -5.30 7.62 7.52
N LEU A 210 -5.89 7.20 6.39
CA LEU A 210 -6.47 8.09 5.40
C LEU A 210 -7.90 8.53 5.75
N THR A 211 -8.70 7.60 6.27
CA THR A 211 -10.10 7.86 6.59
C THR A 211 -10.24 8.87 7.73
N ASP A 212 -9.45 8.70 8.81
CA ASP A 212 -9.51 9.57 9.99
C ASP A 212 -9.23 11.04 9.64
N ILE A 213 -8.27 11.28 8.75
CA ILE A 213 -7.94 12.64 8.28
C ILE A 213 -9.13 13.31 7.58
N ILE A 214 -9.90 12.54 6.83
CA ILE A 214 -11.02 13.05 6.01
C ILE A 214 -12.29 13.19 6.84
N THR A 215 -12.54 12.24 7.77
CA THR A 215 -13.85 12.08 8.41
C THR A 215 -13.91 12.62 9.84
N ILE A 216 -12.77 12.67 10.55
CA ILE A 216 -12.71 13.11 11.94
C ILE A 216 -12.29 14.59 11.98
N PRO A 217 -13.15 15.50 12.48
CA PRO A 217 -12.74 16.87 12.70
C PRO A 217 -11.57 16.92 13.71
N GLY A 218 -10.41 17.36 13.27
CA GLY A 218 -9.21 17.54 14.09
C GLY A 218 -8.95 19.01 14.43
N ILE A 219 -7.83 19.27 15.11
CA ILE A 219 -7.35 20.65 15.35
C ILE A 219 -6.81 21.22 14.03
N ILE A 220 -6.13 20.40 13.25
CA ILE A 220 -5.69 20.71 11.89
C ILE A 220 -6.46 19.78 10.96
N ASN A 221 -7.41 20.35 10.23
CA ASN A 221 -8.25 19.62 9.28
C ASN A 221 -7.59 19.61 7.91
N VAL A 222 -7.73 18.48 7.23
CA VAL A 222 -7.35 18.30 5.83
C VAL A 222 -8.64 18.05 5.06
N ASP A 223 -8.86 18.75 3.98
CA ASP A 223 -10.01 18.50 3.13
C ASP A 223 -9.77 17.32 2.17
N PHE A 224 -10.87 16.79 1.62
CA PHE A 224 -10.79 15.67 0.70
C PHE A 224 -10.03 16.03 -0.60
N ALA A 225 -10.09 17.30 -1.02
CA ALA A 225 -9.41 17.75 -2.24
C ALA A 225 -7.88 17.71 -2.08
N ASP A 226 -7.37 18.02 -0.88
CA ASP A 226 -5.94 17.91 -0.57
C ASP A 226 -5.47 16.46 -0.64
N VAL A 227 -6.19 15.54 0.04
CA VAL A 227 -5.88 14.10 -0.02
C VAL A 227 -5.94 13.59 -1.46
N LYS A 228 -6.95 14.01 -2.24
CA LYS A 228 -7.09 13.65 -3.64
C LYS A 228 -5.90 14.12 -4.46
N SER A 229 -5.41 15.35 -4.25
CA SER A 229 -4.28 15.91 -5.00
C SER A 229 -2.99 15.12 -4.87
N VAL A 230 -2.74 14.55 -3.67
CA VAL A 230 -1.54 13.76 -3.37
C VAL A 230 -1.69 12.30 -3.80
N MET A 231 -2.91 11.75 -3.77
CA MET A 231 -3.16 10.34 -4.05
C MET A 231 -3.48 10.06 -5.51
N GLN A 232 -4.06 11.03 -6.24
CA GLN A 232 -4.51 10.83 -7.62
C GLN A 232 -3.33 10.55 -8.54
N SER A 233 -3.40 9.41 -9.26
CA SER A 233 -2.37 8.96 -10.22
C SER A 233 -0.95 8.87 -9.63
N SER A 234 -0.83 8.67 -8.32
CA SER A 234 0.46 8.62 -7.62
C SER A 234 1.16 7.25 -7.70
N GLY A 235 0.46 6.22 -8.17
CA GLY A 235 1.02 4.90 -8.39
C GLY A 235 1.32 4.14 -7.09
N SER A 236 2.57 3.75 -6.85
CA SER A 236 2.94 3.04 -5.62
C SER A 236 3.02 4.01 -4.43
N ALA A 237 2.38 3.64 -3.34
CA ALA A 237 2.44 4.35 -2.07
C ALA A 237 3.08 3.47 -0.98
N LEU A 238 3.85 4.08 -0.11
CA LEU A 238 4.46 3.44 1.05
C LEU A 238 3.76 3.93 2.31
N MET A 239 3.55 3.02 3.26
CA MET A 239 2.92 3.36 4.53
C MET A 239 3.80 2.97 5.70
N GLY A 240 4.08 3.93 6.58
CA GLY A 240 4.77 3.71 7.84
C GLY A 240 3.92 4.11 9.03
N ILE A 241 4.05 3.36 10.13
CA ILE A 241 3.33 3.61 11.37
C ILE A 241 4.33 3.63 12.52
N GLY A 242 4.20 4.64 13.38
CA GLY A 242 4.94 4.74 14.62
C GLY A 242 4.02 5.06 15.78
N ARG A 243 4.26 4.46 16.95
CA ARG A 243 3.53 4.76 18.18
C ARG A 243 4.49 4.85 19.35
N SER A 244 4.36 5.90 20.15
CA SER A 244 5.19 6.09 21.33
C SER A 244 4.43 6.78 22.45
N GLN A 245 4.95 6.67 23.67
CA GLN A 245 4.41 7.31 24.88
C GLN A 245 5.53 7.90 25.73
N GLY A 246 5.17 8.79 26.65
CA GLY A 246 6.12 9.45 27.56
C GLY A 246 6.88 10.60 26.90
N GLU A 247 8.04 10.96 27.45
CA GLU A 247 8.81 12.11 27.01
C GLU A 247 9.35 11.93 25.58
N GLY A 248 9.16 12.97 24.74
CA GLY A 248 9.54 12.95 23.32
C GLY A 248 8.74 11.96 22.48
N ARG A 249 7.50 11.62 22.90
CA ARG A 249 6.65 10.60 22.24
C ARG A 249 6.39 10.91 20.76
N ALA A 250 6.18 12.16 20.39
CA ALA A 250 5.91 12.56 19.00
C ALA A 250 7.16 12.38 18.12
N VAL A 251 8.32 12.79 18.58
CA VAL A 251 9.62 12.59 17.90
C VAL A 251 9.89 11.09 17.66
N LYS A 252 9.74 10.29 18.73
CA LYS A 252 9.94 8.83 18.65
C LYS A 252 8.94 8.17 17.71
N ALA A 253 7.67 8.57 17.76
CA ALA A 253 6.64 8.04 16.87
C ALA A 253 6.92 8.43 15.39
N ALA A 254 7.34 9.66 15.12
CA ALA A 254 7.71 10.09 13.77
C ALA A 254 8.91 9.29 13.22
N GLN A 255 9.97 9.14 14.03
CA GLN A 255 11.13 8.32 13.67
C GLN A 255 10.77 6.85 13.40
N GLN A 256 9.88 6.26 14.20
CA GLN A 256 9.38 4.91 13.98
C GLN A 256 8.55 4.81 12.69
N ALA A 257 7.74 5.83 12.37
CA ALA A 257 6.92 5.85 11.17
C ALA A 257 7.78 5.91 9.89
N ILE A 258 8.76 6.81 9.83
CA ILE A 258 9.63 6.95 8.66
C ILE A 258 10.62 5.78 8.48
N ASN A 259 10.95 5.08 9.57
CA ASN A 259 11.81 3.89 9.57
C ASN A 259 11.02 2.59 9.77
N SER A 260 9.71 2.60 9.52
CA SER A 260 8.86 1.44 9.75
C SER A 260 9.32 0.23 8.94
N GLN A 261 9.38 -0.93 9.58
CA GLN A 261 9.72 -2.19 8.93
C GLN A 261 8.68 -2.61 7.88
N LEU A 262 7.49 -2.00 7.89
CA LEU A 262 6.45 -2.22 6.90
C LEU A 262 6.79 -1.59 5.54
N LEU A 263 7.70 -0.62 5.52
CA LEU A 263 8.15 0.02 4.28
C LEU A 263 8.99 -0.95 3.45
N GLU A 264 8.66 -1.10 2.17
CA GLU A 264 9.50 -1.85 1.21
C GLU A 264 10.81 -1.11 0.90
N SER A 265 10.78 0.22 1.00
CA SER A 265 11.92 1.12 0.74
C SER A 265 11.84 2.37 1.63
N SER A 266 12.88 3.21 1.61
CA SER A 266 12.86 4.50 2.28
C SER A 266 11.81 5.42 1.69
N ILE A 267 11.21 6.31 2.51
CA ILE A 267 10.33 7.37 2.04
C ILE A 267 11.07 8.50 1.31
N ASN A 268 12.40 8.47 1.30
CA ASN A 268 13.23 9.42 0.57
C ASN A 268 12.90 9.38 -0.92
N GLY A 269 12.62 10.54 -1.49
CA GLY A 269 12.22 10.65 -2.90
C GLY A 269 10.71 10.63 -3.13
N ALA A 270 9.89 10.62 -2.06
CA ALA A 270 8.46 10.89 -2.17
C ALA A 270 8.21 12.36 -2.55
N SER A 271 7.34 12.59 -3.51
CA SER A 271 6.90 13.94 -3.92
C SER A 271 5.60 14.36 -3.23
N GLY A 272 4.86 13.41 -2.65
CA GLY A 272 3.66 13.67 -1.87
C GLY A 272 3.64 12.84 -0.58
N VAL A 273 3.28 13.47 0.53
CA VAL A 273 3.22 12.80 1.83
C VAL A 273 1.98 13.24 2.59
N ILE A 274 1.25 12.26 3.11
CA ILE A 274 0.13 12.49 4.02
C ILE A 274 0.55 11.98 5.40
N VAL A 275 0.41 12.82 6.41
CA VAL A 275 0.75 12.53 7.80
C VAL A 275 -0.49 12.64 8.65
N ASN A 276 -0.86 11.56 9.31
CA ASN A 276 -1.90 11.55 10.33
C ASN A 276 -1.27 11.42 11.72
N ILE A 277 -1.49 12.41 12.57
CA ILE A 277 -1.04 12.42 13.97
C ILE A 277 -2.27 12.23 14.86
N THR A 278 -2.39 11.06 15.48
CA THR A 278 -3.49 10.72 16.38
C THR A 278 -2.99 10.65 17.82
N GLY A 279 -3.59 11.40 18.71
CA GLY A 279 -3.24 11.42 20.13
C GLY A 279 -4.44 11.69 21.03
N GLY A 280 -4.21 11.69 22.36
CA GLY A 280 -5.20 12.10 23.35
C GLY A 280 -5.38 13.63 23.38
N PRO A 281 -6.30 14.14 24.21
CA PRO A 281 -6.54 15.58 24.39
C PRO A 281 -5.34 16.32 25.02
N ASP A 282 -4.33 15.60 25.48
CA ASP A 282 -3.08 16.10 26.06
C ASP A 282 -2.00 16.38 25.00
N MET A 283 -2.31 16.18 23.71
CA MET A 283 -1.37 16.39 22.58
C MET A 283 -1.08 17.90 22.41
N GLY A 284 0.21 18.27 22.48
CA GLY A 284 0.66 19.66 22.39
C GLY A 284 1.07 20.10 20.99
N ILE A 285 0.95 21.40 20.71
CA ILE A 285 1.33 21.97 19.40
C ILE A 285 2.82 21.79 19.09
N HIS A 286 3.68 21.84 20.10
CA HIS A 286 5.13 21.62 19.92
C HIS A 286 5.43 20.19 19.52
N GLU A 287 4.68 19.19 20.05
CA GLU A 287 4.83 17.80 19.66
C GLU A 287 4.49 17.59 18.18
N ILE A 288 3.44 18.27 17.69
CA ILE A 288 3.06 18.24 16.27
C ILE A 288 4.16 18.86 15.41
N SER A 289 4.68 20.02 15.82
CA SER A 289 5.75 20.72 15.10
C SER A 289 7.04 19.89 15.02
N ASP A 290 7.45 19.26 16.13
CA ASP A 290 8.65 18.44 16.18
C ASP A 290 8.51 17.18 15.28
N ALA A 291 7.36 16.54 15.31
CA ALA A 291 7.07 15.39 14.43
C ALA A 291 7.08 15.79 12.95
N ALA A 292 6.47 16.94 12.63
CA ALA A 292 6.42 17.47 11.27
C ALA A 292 7.84 17.76 10.74
N SER A 293 8.71 18.37 11.54
CA SER A 293 10.09 18.67 11.14
C SER A 293 10.86 17.40 10.77
N ILE A 294 10.73 16.32 11.55
CA ILE A 294 11.40 15.04 11.25
C ILE A 294 10.93 14.45 9.92
N ILE A 295 9.64 14.59 9.61
CA ILE A 295 9.08 14.05 8.37
C ILE A 295 9.52 14.92 7.18
N HIS A 296 9.53 16.24 7.31
CA HIS A 296 10.04 17.15 6.29
C HIS A 296 11.50 16.88 5.95
N ASP A 297 12.34 16.61 6.95
CA ASP A 297 13.77 16.29 6.76
C ASP A 297 13.98 14.95 6.04
N ALA A 298 12.96 14.07 6.00
CA ALA A 298 13.04 12.74 5.41
C ALA A 298 12.50 12.64 3.98
N VAL A 299 11.93 13.71 3.43
CA VAL A 299 11.32 13.73 2.08
C VAL A 299 12.04 14.74 1.17
N LEU A 300 11.61 14.89 -0.07
CA LEU A 300 12.17 15.90 -0.99
C LEU A 300 11.83 17.32 -0.52
N ASP A 301 12.72 18.27 -0.75
CA ASP A 301 12.53 19.69 -0.37
C ASP A 301 11.29 20.31 -1.03
N ASP A 302 10.88 19.82 -2.21
CA ASP A 302 9.71 20.25 -2.96
C ASP A 302 8.49 19.34 -2.77
N ALA A 303 8.56 18.38 -1.85
CA ALA A 303 7.45 17.47 -1.58
C ALA A 303 6.24 18.22 -0.99
N THR A 304 5.04 17.84 -1.45
CA THR A 304 3.80 18.29 -0.83
C THR A 304 3.53 17.47 0.42
N VAL A 305 3.64 18.08 1.60
CA VAL A 305 3.38 17.42 2.88
C VAL A 305 2.07 17.92 3.48
N ILE A 306 1.11 17.02 3.63
CA ILE A 306 -0.19 17.29 4.22
C ILE A 306 -0.21 16.69 5.63
N ILE A 307 -0.45 17.52 6.65
CA ILE A 307 -0.47 17.09 8.05
C ILE A 307 -1.87 17.28 8.61
N GLY A 308 -2.49 16.18 9.01
CA GLY A 308 -3.75 16.16 9.73
C GLY A 308 -3.56 15.68 11.17
N THR A 309 -4.42 16.17 12.05
CA THR A 309 -4.41 15.76 13.46
C THR A 309 -5.78 15.24 13.88
N ALA A 310 -5.82 14.09 14.53
CA ALA A 310 -7.04 13.53 15.11
C ALA A 310 -6.89 13.41 16.62
N VAL A 311 -7.85 13.99 17.36
CA VAL A 311 -7.92 13.82 18.80
C VAL A 311 -8.85 12.67 19.13
N ASN A 312 -8.34 11.69 19.89
CA ASN A 312 -9.10 10.51 20.28
C ASN A 312 -9.16 10.40 21.81
N ASP A 313 -10.32 10.71 22.37
CA ASP A 313 -10.57 10.69 23.80
C ASP A 313 -10.43 9.30 24.45
N THR A 314 -10.38 8.23 23.64
CA THR A 314 -10.17 6.87 24.13
C THR A 314 -8.70 6.58 24.46
N ILE A 315 -7.77 7.38 23.92
CA ILE A 315 -6.33 7.27 24.19
C ILE A 315 -6.07 7.95 25.55
N LYS A 316 -6.00 7.12 26.59
CA LYS A 316 -5.75 7.57 27.97
C LYS A 316 -4.35 7.26 28.48
N ASP A 317 -3.58 6.49 27.72
CA ASP A 317 -2.22 6.07 28.05
C ASP A 317 -1.15 7.13 27.68
N GLY A 318 -1.60 8.29 27.21
CA GLY A 318 -0.69 9.34 26.77
C GLY A 318 0.15 8.94 25.55
N SER A 319 -0.31 8.02 24.72
CA SER A 319 0.40 7.65 23.50
C SER A 319 0.05 8.57 22.33
N ILE A 320 1.01 8.78 21.43
CA ILE A 320 0.81 9.39 20.10
C ILE A 320 1.10 8.33 19.05
N GLN A 321 0.21 8.23 18.07
CA GLN A 321 0.39 7.40 16.87
C GLN A 321 0.55 8.31 15.67
N ILE A 322 1.56 8.05 14.84
CA ILE A 322 1.81 8.76 13.59
C ILE A 322 1.76 7.76 12.46
N THR A 323 0.90 8.03 11.48
CA THR A 323 0.81 7.28 10.24
C THR A 323 1.30 8.17 9.11
N VAL A 324 2.29 7.70 8.36
CA VAL A 324 2.88 8.40 7.21
C VAL A 324 2.54 7.59 5.96
N ILE A 325 1.96 8.25 4.96
CA ILE A 325 1.70 7.67 3.64
C ILE A 325 2.46 8.51 2.63
N ALA A 326 3.47 7.92 2.04
CA ALA A 326 4.35 8.56 1.08
C ALA A 326 4.04 8.07 -0.33
N THR A 327 3.94 8.99 -1.28
CA THR A 327 3.50 8.75 -2.66
C THR A 327 4.41 9.46 -3.65
N GLY A 328 4.18 9.23 -4.95
CA GLY A 328 4.85 9.96 -6.02
C GLY A 328 6.35 9.65 -6.08
N PHE A 329 6.72 8.39 -5.82
CA PHE A 329 8.08 7.93 -6.07
C PHE A 329 8.30 7.93 -7.57
N GLU A 330 9.07 8.89 -8.09
CA GLU A 330 9.52 8.82 -9.47
C GLU A 330 10.19 7.45 -9.68
N LEU A 331 9.68 6.68 -10.62
CA LEU A 331 10.46 5.63 -11.24
C LEU A 331 11.68 6.35 -11.85
N ARG A 332 12.76 6.47 -11.11
CA ARG A 332 14.06 6.75 -11.69
C ARG A 332 14.32 5.61 -12.66
N ASN A 333 13.84 5.80 -13.87
CA ASN A 333 14.34 5.08 -15.02
C ASN A 333 15.84 5.36 -14.96
N ASN A 334 16.62 4.37 -14.55
CA ASN A 334 18.05 4.28 -14.76
C ASN A 334 18.34 4.19 -16.27
N SER A 335 17.81 5.13 -17.04
CA SER A 335 18.10 5.34 -18.46
C SER A 335 19.17 6.40 -18.65
N SER A 336 19.91 6.77 -17.61
CA SER A 336 21.19 7.46 -17.75
C SER A 336 22.33 6.46 -17.46
N LEU A 337 22.45 5.42 -18.29
CA LEU A 337 23.76 4.98 -18.67
C LEU A 337 24.41 6.20 -19.33
N ASN A 338 25.09 7.02 -18.55
CA ASN A 338 26.13 7.90 -19.03
C ASN A 338 27.12 7.00 -19.78
N VAL A 339 26.91 6.85 -21.09
CA VAL A 339 27.97 6.52 -22.00
C VAL A 339 28.91 7.74 -21.94
N THR A 340 29.80 7.74 -20.95
CA THR A 340 30.96 8.62 -20.95
C THR A 340 31.67 8.39 -22.27
N ASN A 341 31.65 9.44 -23.07
CA ASN A 341 32.44 9.57 -24.29
C ASN A 341 33.85 9.03 -24.07
N PHE A 342 34.11 7.82 -24.51
CA PHE A 342 35.48 7.46 -24.89
C PHE A 342 35.71 8.08 -26.27
N GLY A 343 36.33 9.27 -26.23
CA GLY A 343 36.90 9.87 -27.43
C GLY A 343 37.94 8.96 -28.04
N THR A 344 37.67 8.47 -29.21
CA THR A 344 38.69 8.14 -30.18
C THR A 344 38.17 8.46 -31.56
N SER A 345 38.84 9.43 -32.17
CA SER A 345 38.71 9.77 -33.56
C SER A 345 38.94 8.52 -34.44
N ALA A 346 37.93 8.12 -35.20
CA ALA A 346 38.11 7.39 -36.42
C ALA A 346 36.95 7.70 -37.37
N ASN A 347 37.21 8.52 -38.36
CA ASN A 347 36.42 8.69 -39.57
C ASN A 347 36.30 7.33 -40.26
N ALA A 348 35.13 6.74 -40.30
CA ALA A 348 34.76 5.74 -41.28
C ALA A 348 33.31 5.94 -41.67
N SER A 349 33.11 6.48 -42.86
CA SER A 349 31.84 6.56 -43.54
C SER A 349 31.34 5.14 -43.81
N PHE A 350 30.22 4.74 -43.21
CA PHE A 350 29.54 3.48 -43.51
C PHE A 350 28.26 3.80 -44.29
N ASN A 351 28.36 3.63 -45.62
CA ASN A 351 27.22 3.49 -46.54
C ASN A 351 26.93 1.99 -46.69
N GLY A 352 25.93 1.50 -45.99
CA GLY A 352 25.49 0.10 -46.06
C GLY A 352 24.04 -0.07 -45.67
N ASP A 353 23.30 -0.66 -46.57
CA ASP A 353 21.86 -0.95 -46.51
C ASP A 353 21.50 -1.90 -45.36
N ILE A 354 20.60 -1.46 -44.46
CA ILE A 354 20.26 -2.11 -43.16
C ILE A 354 19.37 -3.36 -43.35
N SER A 355 19.04 -3.77 -44.56
CA SER A 355 18.06 -4.84 -44.79
C SER A 355 18.62 -6.28 -44.78
N LYS A 356 19.87 -6.51 -44.35
CA LYS A 356 20.52 -7.85 -44.37
C LYS A 356 21.31 -8.25 -43.13
N LEU A 357 20.88 -7.85 -41.95
CA LEU A 357 21.49 -8.32 -40.69
C LEU A 357 20.61 -9.41 -40.05
N ASN A 358 21.16 -10.65 -40.08
CA ASN A 358 20.56 -11.79 -39.36
C ASN A 358 20.90 -11.74 -37.88
N ALA A 359 19.93 -12.12 -37.04
CA ALA A 359 20.01 -12.11 -35.58
C ALA A 359 21.11 -13.04 -34.98
N SER A 360 21.77 -13.86 -35.78
CA SER A 360 22.88 -14.75 -35.35
C SER A 360 24.23 -14.05 -35.14
N ASP A 361 24.39 -12.85 -35.68
CA ASP A 361 25.70 -12.15 -35.62
C ASP A 361 25.87 -11.29 -34.36
N PHE A 362 24.80 -11.13 -33.58
CA PHE A 362 24.83 -10.37 -32.33
C PHE A 362 25.33 -11.18 -31.12
N PHE A 363 25.34 -12.50 -31.18
CA PHE A 363 25.69 -13.37 -30.03
C PHE A 363 27.13 -13.94 -30.07
N SER A 364 27.91 -13.69 -31.08
CA SER A 364 29.27 -14.25 -31.18
C SER A 364 30.41 -13.37 -30.62
N GLY A 365 30.10 -12.17 -30.14
CA GLY A 365 31.11 -11.21 -29.66
C GLY A 365 31.37 -11.19 -28.12
N ALA A 366 30.63 -11.95 -27.31
CA ALA A 366 30.66 -11.76 -25.85
C ALA A 366 31.39 -12.83 -25.03
N PHE A 367 32.01 -13.82 -25.63
CA PHE A 367 32.70 -14.90 -24.88
C PHE A 367 34.16 -15.11 -25.34
N ASN A 368 35.01 -14.09 -25.17
CA ASN A 368 36.49 -14.30 -25.16
C ASN A 368 37.15 -13.15 -24.40
N ALA A 369 37.10 -13.19 -23.09
CA ALA A 369 38.02 -12.46 -22.22
C ALA A 369 38.52 -13.43 -21.14
N GLN A 370 39.68 -13.98 -21.33
CA GLN A 370 40.42 -14.71 -20.28
C GLN A 370 40.90 -13.73 -19.20
N PRO A 371 40.79 -14.05 -17.91
CA PRO A 371 41.38 -13.23 -16.85
C PRO A 371 42.90 -13.51 -16.78
N LYS A 372 43.68 -12.41 -16.81
CA LYS A 372 45.13 -12.43 -16.51
C LYS A 372 45.33 -12.71 -15.04
N SER A 373 46.20 -13.70 -14.76
CA SER A 373 46.75 -14.07 -13.47
C SER A 373 47.53 -12.94 -12.81
N VAL A 374 47.27 -12.71 -11.52
CA VAL A 374 48.23 -12.11 -10.58
C VAL A 374 48.51 -13.19 -9.54
N MET A 375 49.74 -13.69 -9.53
CA MET A 375 50.32 -14.50 -8.46
C MET A 375 50.61 -13.62 -7.25
N ASP A 376 50.27 -14.10 -6.01
CA ASP A 376 51.27 -14.48 -5.02
C ASP A 376 50.60 -15.07 -3.75
N GLY A 377 51.08 -16.24 -3.40
CA GLY A 377 51.49 -16.70 -2.10
C GLY A 377 50.44 -17.03 -1.04
N ALA A 378 50.05 -18.29 -0.90
CA ALA A 378 50.28 -19.10 0.33
C ALA A 378 49.56 -20.45 0.28
N ASN A 379 50.38 -21.45 0.35
CA ASN A 379 50.18 -22.87 0.52
C ASN A 379 49.21 -23.27 1.63
N THR A 380 48.14 -24.07 1.35
CA THR A 380 47.77 -25.22 2.21
C THR A 380 46.86 -26.18 1.44
N ASN A 381 47.46 -27.35 1.15
CA ASN A 381 46.77 -28.57 0.73
C ASN A 381 45.71 -29.01 1.74
N LYS A 382 44.50 -29.24 1.29
CA LYS A 382 43.60 -30.28 1.86
C LYS A 382 42.77 -30.89 0.74
N ASN A 383 43.14 -32.17 0.45
CA ASN A 383 42.41 -33.10 -0.40
C ASN A 383 40.98 -33.32 0.15
N PHE A 384 39.99 -33.11 -0.69
CA PHE A 384 38.64 -33.68 -0.49
C PHE A 384 38.41 -34.70 -1.61
N THR A 385 38.81 -35.97 -1.29
CA THR A 385 38.33 -37.16 -1.96
C THR A 385 37.45 -37.91 -0.98
N ASN A 386 36.30 -38.40 -1.49
CA ASN A 386 35.35 -39.35 -0.87
C ASN A 386 34.22 -38.70 -0.06
N ILE A 387 33.12 -38.44 -0.76
CA ILE A 387 31.78 -38.41 -0.19
C ILE A 387 31.24 -39.85 -0.36
N GLU A 388 31.17 -40.62 0.71
CA GLU A 388 30.45 -41.91 0.73
C GLU A 388 28.95 -41.65 0.73
N ILE A 389 28.26 -42.21 -0.27
CA ILE A 389 26.79 -42.19 -0.36
C ILE A 389 26.24 -43.21 0.65
N PRO A 390 25.36 -42.80 1.59
CA PRO A 390 24.75 -43.72 2.55
C PRO A 390 23.95 -44.83 1.88
N ASP A 391 24.02 -46.06 2.44
CA ASP A 391 23.48 -47.29 1.86
C ASP A 391 21.95 -47.31 1.63
N PHE A 392 21.18 -46.41 2.25
CA PHE A 392 19.73 -46.31 2.01
C PHE A 392 19.35 -45.65 0.70
N LEU A 393 20.29 -45.07 -0.05
CA LEU A 393 20.07 -44.46 -1.38
C LEU A 393 20.56 -45.34 -2.55
N LYS A 394 20.95 -46.59 -2.28
CA LYS A 394 21.41 -47.53 -3.30
C LYS A 394 20.31 -48.51 -3.74
N ARG A 395 19.05 -48.09 -3.80
CA ARG A 395 17.98 -48.92 -4.38
C ARG A 395 17.20 -48.15 -5.40
#